data_15c19adb61b9e1fe29890bc9008efc46
#
_entry.id   15c19adb61b9e1fe29890bc9008efc46
#
_cell.length_a   1.000
_cell.length_b   1.000
_cell.length_c   1.000
_cell.angle_alpha   90.00
_cell.angle_beta   90.00
_cell.angle_gamma   90.00
#
_symmetry.space_group_name_H-M   'P 1'
#
loop_
_entity.id
_entity.type
_entity.pdbx_description
1 polymer ?
#
loop_
_entity_poly.entity_id
_entity_poly.type
_entity_poly.pdbx_seq_one_letter_code
_entity_poly.pdbx_strand_id
1 'polypeptide(L)'
;MPLIVASLQAELVGIFDKPKGNPVPTPVMIDVAKAYLNFCSAGIDSGGSPFAAMPGSSALGQDLDAVMSKTNASGAIAAMDMAKAFDKCLATFKTAWQTTIVTAPGLPVLGSELVDLFSSPKPSAIIFAQGYAKALNNYTATAIVSGLIPGSPPVPYTGPIS
;
A
#
# COMPACT_ATOMS: atom_id res chain seq x y z
N MET A 1 -16.27 -4.06 3.29
CA MET A 1 -15.98 -3.08 4.35
C MET A 1 -15.02 -2.07 3.75
N PRO A 2 -15.16 -0.78 4.06
CA PRO A 2 -14.26 0.23 3.52
C PRO A 2 -12.82 0.04 4.03
N LEU A 3 -11.86 0.55 3.29
CA LEU A 3 -10.47 0.60 3.70
C LEU A 3 -10.34 1.31 5.07
N ILE A 4 -9.74 0.66 6.05
CA ILE A 4 -9.64 1.18 7.43
C ILE A 4 -8.22 1.64 7.69
N VAL A 5 -7.95 2.92 7.48
CA VAL A 5 -6.62 3.51 7.71
C VAL A 5 -6.13 3.34 9.15
N ALA A 6 -7.02 3.32 10.15
CA ALA A 6 -6.66 3.10 11.55
C ALA A 6 -6.02 1.71 11.79
N SER A 7 -6.47 0.68 11.08
CA SER A 7 -5.87 -0.65 11.14
C SER A 7 -4.43 -0.63 10.59
N LEU A 8 -4.24 -0.03 9.42
CA LEU A 8 -2.91 0.14 8.83
C LEU A 8 -1.98 0.95 9.75
N GLN A 9 -2.48 2.04 10.36
CA GLN A 9 -1.71 2.83 11.32
C GLN A 9 -1.26 2.01 12.50
N ALA A 10 -2.15 1.21 13.09
CA ALA A 10 -1.83 0.38 14.26
C ALA A 10 -0.76 -0.69 13.91
N GLU A 11 -0.87 -1.33 12.76
CA GLU A 11 0.12 -2.31 12.30
C GLU A 11 1.49 -1.64 12.06
N LEU A 12 1.53 -0.51 11.37
CA LEU A 12 2.78 0.21 11.10
C LEU A 12 3.42 0.77 12.38
N VAL A 13 2.63 1.25 13.34
CA VAL A 13 3.15 1.64 14.66
C VAL A 13 3.81 0.43 15.33
N GLY A 14 3.17 -0.73 15.35
CA GLY A 14 3.72 -1.96 15.91
C GLY A 14 5.02 -2.42 15.20
N ILE A 15 5.20 -2.09 13.92
CA ILE A 15 6.40 -2.41 13.15
C ILE A 15 7.54 -1.43 13.47
N PHE A 16 7.28 -0.11 13.47
CA PHE A 16 8.32 0.92 13.60
C PHE A 16 8.66 1.25 15.05
N ASP A 17 7.77 1.01 16.01
CA ASP A 17 7.97 1.27 17.44
C ASP A 17 8.49 0.04 18.21
N LYS A 18 9.08 -0.93 17.53
CA LYS A 18 9.67 -2.10 18.20
C LYS A 18 10.86 -1.70 19.07
N PRO A 19 10.98 -2.18 20.33
CA PRO A 19 12.13 -1.95 21.18
C PRO A 19 13.42 -2.43 20.49
N LYS A 20 14.48 -1.63 20.58
CA LYS A 20 15.82 -2.05 20.16
C LYS A 20 16.23 -3.26 21.00
N GLY A 21 16.42 -4.42 20.37
CA GLY A 21 16.86 -5.64 21.07
C GLY A 21 16.11 -6.92 20.71
N ASN A 22 15.21 -6.89 19.74
CA ASN A 22 14.58 -8.10 19.25
C ASN A 22 15.58 -8.92 18.42
N PRO A 23 15.96 -10.15 18.83
CA PRO A 23 17.10 -10.89 18.26
C PRO A 23 16.86 -11.49 16.88
N VAL A 24 15.69 -11.34 16.28
CA VAL A 24 15.41 -11.79 14.91
C VAL A 24 14.96 -10.60 14.09
N PRO A 25 15.83 -10.01 13.26
CA PRO A 25 15.39 -9.03 12.28
C PRO A 25 14.61 -9.74 11.18
N THR A 26 13.32 -9.90 11.34
CA THR A 26 12.47 -9.98 10.15
C THR A 26 12.69 -8.66 9.40
N PRO A 27 13.00 -8.70 8.09
CA PRO A 27 13.16 -7.47 7.34
C PRO A 27 11.92 -6.60 7.54
N VAL A 28 12.08 -5.43 8.15
CA VAL A 28 10.98 -4.51 8.50
C VAL A 28 10.07 -4.27 7.29
N MET A 29 10.65 -4.25 6.09
CA MET A 29 9.92 -4.01 4.86
C MET A 29 9.01 -5.17 4.45
N ILE A 30 9.31 -6.41 4.85
CA ILE A 30 8.40 -7.54 4.66
C ILE A 30 7.16 -7.39 5.55
N ASP A 31 7.33 -6.93 6.79
CA ASP A 31 6.21 -6.68 7.69
C ASP A 31 5.36 -5.49 7.19
N VAL A 32 5.98 -4.44 6.65
CA VAL A 32 5.27 -3.32 5.98
C VAL A 32 4.44 -3.82 4.80
N ALA A 33 4.99 -4.70 3.97
CA ALA A 33 4.25 -5.29 2.84
C ALA A 33 3.04 -6.12 3.29
N LYS A 34 3.18 -6.87 4.40
CA LYS A 34 2.07 -7.62 5.02
C LYS A 34 0.99 -6.68 5.55
N ALA A 35 1.38 -5.61 6.26
CA ALA A 35 0.44 -4.62 6.77
C ALA A 35 -0.34 -3.96 5.63
N TYR A 36 0.31 -3.66 4.52
CA TYR A 36 -0.34 -3.12 3.33
C TYR A 36 -1.30 -4.12 2.68
N LEU A 37 -0.92 -5.41 2.58
CA LEU A 37 -1.81 -6.47 2.10
C LEU A 37 -3.04 -6.61 2.99
N ASN A 38 -2.87 -6.62 4.32
CA ASN A 38 -3.97 -6.69 5.28
C ASN A 38 -4.93 -5.50 5.11
N PHE A 39 -4.39 -4.30 4.93
CA PHE A 39 -5.17 -3.10 4.67
C PHE A 39 -5.98 -3.22 3.36
N CYS A 40 -5.35 -3.62 2.26
CA CYS A 40 -6.03 -3.81 0.97
C CYS A 40 -7.05 -4.94 1.02
N SER A 41 -6.84 -5.97 1.86
CA SER A 41 -7.76 -7.11 1.98
C SER A 41 -9.12 -6.75 2.57
N ALA A 42 -9.22 -5.62 3.28
CA ALA A 42 -10.48 -5.08 3.76
C ALA A 42 -11.25 -4.31 2.67
N GLY A 43 -10.61 -4.01 1.53
CA GLY A 43 -11.21 -3.23 0.45
C GLY A 43 -12.28 -3.97 -0.32
N ILE A 44 -13.21 -3.20 -0.83
CA ILE A 44 -14.22 -3.63 -1.80
C ILE A 44 -14.13 -2.71 -3.03
N ASP A 45 -14.46 -3.24 -4.19
CA ASP A 45 -14.55 -2.39 -5.37
C ASP A 45 -15.88 -1.63 -5.44
N SER A 46 -15.97 -0.68 -6.35
CA SER A 46 -17.18 0.14 -6.56
C SER A 46 -18.40 -0.66 -7.04
N GLY A 47 -18.21 -1.88 -7.52
CA GLY A 47 -19.30 -2.83 -7.84
C GLY A 47 -19.79 -3.61 -6.63
N GLY A 48 -19.10 -3.52 -5.49
CA GLY A 48 -19.43 -4.25 -4.25
C GLY A 48 -18.74 -5.61 -4.13
N SER A 49 -17.79 -5.94 -5.02
CA SER A 49 -17.06 -7.21 -4.95
C SER A 49 -15.93 -7.11 -3.91
N PRO A 50 -15.83 -8.10 -2.99
CA PRO A 50 -14.80 -8.10 -1.97
C PRO A 50 -13.42 -8.46 -2.56
N PHE A 51 -12.37 -8.09 -1.84
CA PHE A 51 -11.00 -8.51 -2.13
C PHE A 51 -10.89 -10.03 -2.30
N ALA A 52 -10.09 -10.46 -3.26
CA ALA A 52 -9.79 -11.87 -3.47
C ALA A 52 -8.30 -12.17 -3.40
N ALA A 53 -7.45 -11.35 -4.05
CA ALA A 53 -6.00 -11.55 -4.08
C ALA A 53 -5.25 -10.29 -4.49
N MET A 54 -3.99 -10.22 -4.08
CA MET A 54 -3.01 -9.23 -4.56
C MET A 54 -1.64 -9.93 -4.70
N PRO A 55 -1.43 -10.68 -5.79
CA PRO A 55 -0.22 -11.52 -5.96
C PRO A 55 1.10 -10.73 -5.86
N GLY A 56 1.11 -9.45 -6.24
CA GLY A 56 2.27 -8.57 -6.14
C GLY A 56 2.75 -8.32 -4.71
N SER A 57 1.94 -8.62 -3.70
CA SER A 57 2.31 -8.45 -2.29
C SER A 57 3.49 -9.34 -1.87
N SER A 58 3.66 -10.50 -2.49
CA SER A 58 4.79 -11.38 -2.21
C SER A 58 6.14 -10.78 -2.66
N ALA A 59 6.15 -10.00 -3.72
CA ALA A 59 7.34 -9.31 -4.23
C ALA A 59 7.55 -7.95 -3.53
N LEU A 60 6.48 -7.31 -3.02
CA LEU A 60 6.55 -5.97 -2.44
C LEU A 60 7.57 -5.88 -1.31
N GLY A 61 7.57 -6.84 -0.38
CA GLY A 61 8.51 -6.84 0.74
C GLY A 61 9.96 -6.87 0.28
N GLN A 62 10.27 -7.67 -0.74
CA GLN A 62 11.61 -7.77 -1.33
C GLN A 62 11.97 -6.50 -2.11
N ASP A 63 11.04 -5.94 -2.88
CA ASP A 63 11.25 -4.71 -3.63
C ASP A 63 11.54 -3.53 -2.68
N LEU A 64 10.79 -3.40 -1.58
CA LEU A 64 11.02 -2.39 -0.54
C LEU A 64 12.35 -2.59 0.20
N ASP A 65 12.68 -3.84 0.57
CA ASP A 65 13.94 -4.17 1.22
C ASP A 65 15.14 -3.87 0.30
N ALA A 66 15.03 -4.17 -0.99
CA ALA A 66 16.04 -3.84 -1.97
C ALA A 66 16.25 -2.32 -2.10
N VAL A 67 15.19 -1.50 -2.01
CA VAL A 67 15.31 -0.04 -2.00
C VAL A 67 16.04 0.44 -0.75
N MET A 68 15.75 -0.12 0.42
CA MET A 68 16.35 0.29 1.69
C MET A 68 17.79 -0.22 1.86
N SER A 69 18.13 -1.35 1.26
CA SER A 69 19.46 -1.98 1.39
C SER A 69 20.50 -1.39 0.46
N LYS A 70 20.11 -0.78 -0.66
CA LYS A 70 21.04 -0.14 -1.59
C LYS A 70 21.39 1.27 -1.14
N THR A 71 22.61 1.70 -1.47
CA THR A 71 22.99 3.13 -1.34
C THR A 71 22.23 3.95 -2.36
N ASN A 72 21.24 4.73 -1.89
CA ASN A 72 20.52 5.65 -2.74
C ASN A 72 21.23 7.01 -2.79
N ALA A 73 21.19 7.68 -3.94
CA ALA A 73 21.79 9.01 -4.11
C ALA A 73 21.10 10.07 -3.24
N SER A 74 19.83 9.87 -2.90
CA SER A 74 19.07 10.72 -1.97
C SER A 74 17.87 9.97 -1.40
N GLY A 75 17.35 10.44 -0.26
CA GLY A 75 16.10 9.96 0.32
C GLY A 75 14.90 10.13 -0.62
N ALA A 76 14.92 11.17 -1.45
CA ALA A 76 13.89 11.40 -2.47
C ALA A 76 13.83 10.29 -3.52
N ILE A 77 14.99 9.81 -3.99
CA ILE A 77 15.06 8.69 -4.94
C ILE A 77 14.53 7.42 -4.29
N ALA A 78 14.94 7.13 -3.05
CA ALA A 78 14.44 5.98 -2.31
C ALA A 78 12.91 6.03 -2.13
N ALA A 79 12.36 7.19 -1.76
CA ALA A 79 10.92 7.39 -1.60
C ALA A 79 10.15 7.18 -2.91
N MET A 80 10.66 7.68 -4.03
CA MET A 80 10.05 7.46 -5.34
C MET A 80 10.10 6.00 -5.79
N ASP A 81 11.19 5.29 -5.51
CA ASP A 81 11.31 3.87 -5.82
C ASP A 81 10.37 3.03 -4.94
N MET A 82 10.19 3.41 -3.66
CA MET A 82 9.17 2.80 -2.80
C MET A 82 7.76 3.03 -3.34
N ALA A 83 7.42 4.26 -3.75
CA ALA A 83 6.13 4.57 -4.34
C ALA A 83 5.83 3.68 -5.56
N LYS A 84 6.82 3.49 -6.44
CA LYS A 84 6.69 2.59 -7.59
C LYS A 84 6.50 1.12 -7.18
N ALA A 85 7.14 0.67 -6.10
CA ALA A 85 6.96 -0.68 -5.58
C ALA A 85 5.52 -0.92 -5.10
N PHE A 86 4.93 0.05 -4.39
CA PHE A 86 3.53 0.00 -4.00
C PHE A 86 2.60 0.03 -5.21
N ASP A 87 2.87 0.86 -6.21
CA ASP A 87 2.08 0.94 -7.44
C ASP A 87 2.08 -0.38 -8.21
N LYS A 88 3.25 -0.97 -8.39
CA LYS A 88 3.41 -2.31 -9.00
C LYS A 88 2.63 -3.39 -8.24
N CYS A 89 2.63 -3.31 -6.91
CA CYS A 89 1.88 -4.23 -6.07
C CYS A 89 0.37 -4.03 -6.23
N LEU A 90 -0.12 -2.79 -6.09
CA LEU A 90 -1.54 -2.44 -6.19
C LEU A 90 -2.12 -2.78 -7.57
N ALA A 91 -1.33 -2.66 -8.63
CA ALA A 91 -1.74 -3.06 -9.99
C ALA A 91 -2.16 -4.55 -10.10
N THR A 92 -1.78 -5.38 -9.14
CA THR A 92 -2.16 -6.80 -9.06
C THR A 92 -3.39 -7.06 -8.20
N PHE A 93 -4.03 -6.02 -7.64
CA PHE A 93 -5.24 -6.15 -6.84
C PHE A 93 -6.37 -6.79 -7.66
N LYS A 94 -7.04 -7.77 -7.05
CA LYS A 94 -8.17 -8.46 -7.66
C LYS A 94 -9.27 -8.66 -6.64
N THR A 95 -10.51 -8.57 -7.11
CA THR A 95 -11.69 -8.90 -6.34
C THR A 95 -12.26 -10.26 -6.77
N ALA A 96 -13.28 -10.74 -6.06
CA ALA A 96 -13.97 -11.99 -6.38
C ALA A 96 -14.54 -12.01 -7.80
N TRP A 97 -14.86 -10.86 -8.39
CA TRP A 97 -15.30 -10.72 -9.78
C TRP A 97 -14.15 -10.48 -10.77
N GLN A 98 -12.91 -10.71 -10.32
CA GLN A 98 -11.69 -10.56 -11.13
C GLN A 98 -11.53 -9.17 -11.76
N THR A 99 -11.90 -8.13 -11.03
CA THR A 99 -11.67 -6.75 -11.45
C THR A 99 -10.19 -6.46 -11.66
N THR A 100 -9.90 -5.48 -12.49
CA THR A 100 -8.55 -5.03 -12.77
C THR A 100 -8.38 -3.57 -12.38
N ILE A 101 -7.20 -3.21 -11.91
CA ILE A 101 -6.82 -1.80 -11.75
C ILE A 101 -6.65 -1.21 -13.16
N VAL A 102 -7.39 -0.14 -13.44
CA VAL A 102 -7.27 0.61 -14.70
C VAL A 102 -6.20 1.68 -14.56
N THR A 103 -6.19 2.37 -13.42
CA THR A 103 -5.22 3.44 -13.12
C THR A 103 -5.20 3.73 -11.63
N ALA A 104 -4.05 4.19 -11.14
CA ALA A 104 -3.88 4.73 -9.80
C ALA A 104 -3.23 6.13 -9.90
N PRO A 105 -4.01 7.18 -10.20
CA PRO A 105 -3.48 8.52 -10.49
C PRO A 105 -2.79 9.18 -9.29
N GLY A 106 -2.93 8.64 -8.08
CA GLY A 106 -2.27 9.14 -6.87
C GLY A 106 -0.78 8.84 -6.75
N LEU A 107 -0.15 8.11 -7.70
CA LEU A 107 1.27 7.75 -7.62
C LEU A 107 2.21 8.95 -7.44
N PRO A 108 2.08 10.09 -8.16
CA PRO A 108 2.94 11.25 -7.94
C PRO A 108 2.75 11.86 -6.53
N VAL A 109 1.53 11.84 -6.02
CA VAL A 109 1.20 12.32 -4.66
C VAL A 109 1.84 11.40 -3.62
N LEU A 110 1.71 10.08 -3.76
CA LEU A 110 2.38 9.11 -2.89
C LEU A 110 3.90 9.35 -2.87
N GLY A 111 4.51 9.51 -4.04
CA GLY A 111 5.94 9.81 -4.14
C GLY A 111 6.32 11.07 -3.36
N SER A 112 5.57 12.16 -3.52
CA SER A 112 5.79 13.42 -2.82
C SER A 112 5.61 13.28 -1.30
N GLU A 113 4.53 12.63 -0.84
CA GLU A 113 4.26 12.41 0.59
C GLU A 113 5.36 11.54 1.24
N LEU A 114 5.87 10.53 0.53
CA LEU A 114 7.00 9.72 1.02
C LEU A 114 8.31 10.51 1.04
N VAL A 115 8.57 11.35 0.03
CA VAL A 115 9.74 12.26 0.04
C VAL A 115 9.71 13.15 1.28
N ASP A 116 8.59 13.78 1.57
CA ASP A 116 8.42 14.64 2.76
C ASP A 116 8.59 13.85 4.06
N LEU A 117 8.13 12.61 4.08
CA LEU A 117 8.24 11.74 5.24
C LEU A 117 9.69 11.34 5.52
N PHE A 118 10.47 11.03 4.48
CA PHE A 118 11.87 10.58 4.60
C PHE A 118 12.88 11.73 4.64
N SER A 119 12.53 12.93 4.16
CA SER A 119 13.42 14.09 4.13
C SER A 119 13.53 14.82 5.46
N SER A 120 12.58 14.65 6.36
CA SER A 120 12.54 15.35 7.65
C SER A 120 12.52 14.36 8.81
N PRO A 121 13.41 14.50 9.81
CA PRO A 121 13.34 13.70 11.02
C PRO A 121 11.98 13.85 11.69
N LYS A 122 11.33 12.75 12.01
CA LYS A 122 10.04 12.76 12.72
C LYS A 122 10.28 12.63 14.22
N PRO A 123 9.47 13.30 15.05
CA PRO A 123 9.65 13.29 16.51
C PRO A 123 9.51 11.90 17.13
N SER A 124 8.78 11.00 16.50
CA SER A 124 8.60 9.62 16.96
C SER A 124 8.28 8.65 15.84
N ALA A 125 8.53 7.37 16.08
CA ALA A 125 8.13 6.28 15.19
C ALA A 125 6.61 6.24 14.95
N ILE A 126 5.82 6.63 15.95
CA ILE A 126 4.36 6.71 15.86
C ILE A 126 3.93 7.74 14.81
N ILE A 127 4.49 8.96 14.87
CA ILE A 127 4.19 10.03 13.90
C ILE A 127 4.63 9.62 12.49
N PHE A 128 5.78 8.98 12.37
CA PHE A 128 6.25 8.44 11.09
C PHE A 128 5.27 7.39 10.54
N ALA A 129 4.88 6.41 11.35
CA ALA A 129 3.92 5.36 10.97
C ALA A 129 2.57 5.92 10.55
N GLN A 130 2.05 6.91 11.27
CA GLN A 130 0.79 7.58 10.93
C GLN A 130 0.88 8.31 9.59
N GLY A 131 1.97 9.03 9.34
CA GLY A 131 2.22 9.70 8.05
C GLY A 131 2.31 8.69 6.90
N TYR A 132 3.01 7.59 7.13
CA TYR A 132 3.18 6.52 6.15
C TYR A 132 1.83 5.86 5.80
N ALA A 133 1.05 5.50 6.83
CA ALA A 133 -0.29 4.92 6.64
C ALA A 133 -1.23 5.87 5.90
N LYS A 134 -1.19 7.18 6.23
CA LYS A 134 -1.99 8.20 5.55
C LYS A 134 -1.63 8.30 4.07
N ALA A 135 -0.35 8.34 3.73
CA ALA A 135 0.13 8.39 2.35
C ALA A 135 -0.36 7.18 1.55
N LEU A 136 -0.21 5.96 2.09
CA LEU A 136 -0.69 4.74 1.46
C LEU A 136 -2.21 4.70 1.30
N ASN A 137 -2.96 5.14 2.31
CA ASN A 137 -4.42 5.22 2.23
C ASN A 137 -4.87 6.21 1.15
N ASN A 138 -4.30 7.42 1.13
CA ASN A 138 -4.61 8.44 0.13
C ASN A 138 -4.35 7.89 -1.28
N TYR A 139 -3.22 7.24 -1.48
CA TYR A 139 -2.85 6.62 -2.74
C TYR A 139 -3.83 5.53 -3.17
N THR A 140 -4.09 4.54 -2.29
CA THR A 140 -4.94 3.39 -2.59
C THR A 140 -6.37 3.83 -2.92
N ALA A 141 -6.90 4.84 -2.23
CA ALA A 141 -8.22 5.41 -2.49
C ALA A 141 -8.34 6.08 -3.87
N THR A 142 -7.24 6.42 -4.53
CA THR A 142 -7.27 6.94 -5.93
C THR A 142 -7.32 5.84 -6.99
N ALA A 143 -7.10 4.58 -6.61
CA ALA A 143 -7.10 3.49 -7.57
C ALA A 143 -8.48 3.27 -8.18
N ILE A 144 -8.53 3.28 -9.49
CA ILE A 144 -9.75 3.03 -10.26
C ILE A 144 -9.74 1.59 -10.76
N VAL A 145 -10.76 0.85 -10.41
CA VAL A 145 -10.98 -0.53 -10.85
C VAL A 145 -12.11 -0.61 -11.87
N SER A 146 -12.03 -1.58 -12.76
CA SER A 146 -13.08 -1.87 -13.73
C SER A 146 -13.39 -3.37 -13.71
N GLY A 147 -14.66 -3.72 -13.86
CA GLY A 147 -15.11 -5.10 -13.87
C GLY A 147 -16.53 -5.26 -14.37
N LEU A 148 -17.06 -6.45 -14.20
CA LEU A 148 -18.42 -6.80 -14.58
C LEU A 148 -19.17 -7.33 -13.34
N ILE A 149 -20.28 -6.72 -13.00
CA ILE A 149 -21.21 -7.28 -12.01
C ILE A 149 -21.82 -8.56 -12.62
N PRO A 150 -21.68 -9.72 -11.97
CA PRO A 150 -22.24 -10.96 -12.48
C PRO A 150 -23.76 -10.86 -12.63
N GLY A 151 -24.26 -11.28 -13.76
CA GLY A 151 -25.69 -11.25 -14.09
C GLY A 151 -25.94 -11.67 -15.53
N SER A 152 -27.19 -11.68 -15.95
CA SER A 152 -27.54 -11.98 -17.34
C SER A 152 -28.50 -10.88 -17.86
N PRO A 153 -27.98 -9.89 -18.62
CA PRO A 153 -26.59 -9.69 -19.04
C PRO A 153 -25.69 -9.13 -17.91
N PRO A 154 -24.36 -9.33 -17.99
CA PRO A 154 -23.44 -8.74 -17.03
C PRO A 154 -23.40 -7.20 -17.19
N VAL A 155 -23.25 -6.48 -16.08
CA VAL A 155 -23.23 -5.01 -16.06
C VAL A 155 -21.82 -4.50 -15.81
N PRO A 156 -21.21 -3.73 -16.75
CA PRO A 156 -19.91 -3.14 -16.55
C PRO A 156 -19.96 -2.04 -15.47
N TYR A 157 -18.89 -1.92 -14.69
CA TYR A 157 -18.69 -0.83 -13.75
C TYR A 157 -17.25 -0.36 -13.72
N THR A 158 -17.05 0.86 -13.28
CA THR A 158 -15.74 1.49 -13.06
C THR A 158 -15.85 2.45 -11.89
N GLY A 159 -14.90 2.41 -10.97
CA GLY A 159 -14.89 3.29 -9.82
C GLY A 159 -13.75 2.99 -8.85
N PRO A 160 -13.66 3.75 -7.75
CA PRO A 160 -12.57 3.59 -6.79
C PRO A 160 -12.70 2.31 -5.95
N ILE A 161 -11.58 1.95 -5.30
CA ILE A 161 -11.56 1.00 -4.19
C ILE A 161 -11.96 1.75 -2.91
N SER A 162 -12.76 1.13 -2.08
CA SER A 162 -13.21 1.68 -0.79
C SER A 162 -13.03 0.70 0.37
#